data_4466e892adc2d4fc41db26f493035a2c
#
_entry.id   4466e892adc2d4fc41db26f493035a2c
#
_cell.length_a   1.000
_cell.length_b   1.000
_cell.length_c   1.000
_cell.angle_alpha   90.00
_cell.angle_beta   90.00
_cell.angle_gamma   90.00
#
_symmetry.space_group_name_H-M   'P 1'
#
loop_
_entity.id
_entity.type
_entity.pdbx_description
1 polymer ?
#
loop_
_entity_poly.entity_id
_entity_poly.type
_entity_poly.pdbx_seq_one_letter_code
_entity_poly.pdbx_strand_id
1 'polypeptide(L)'
;MQKTMYRKKVDRRRRKSARTDKKGVAALAAGALALLLLMLGIPGLLVDKIAPVENSTKAQPITVQEDEVVIPVYLSKTKQVEQIPMEQYVMGVVAAEMPIEFELEALKAQALAARTYITRRIAARDFSNIPVENAWVTDTVTHQAYLSQQDLKNKWKDEAVYKANMEKLQRAVNETKGEILLYNNKPIEAFFFSTSNGYTENSEDYWNTPAPYLRSVESPWDVQLSPKYKTTVSFPMKDLEAKLGVSHITQDEGKLGMKVLEQTEGHRVKSVRIGGKTFSGKEVREKLGLKSSQFEWAWKGTEVEITTYGFGHGVGMSQYGADGMAKEGKKAEEIVKYYYKGVEVGKTGSLLASLGLK
;
A
#
# COMPACT_ATOMS: atom_id res chain seq x y z
N MET A 1 2.23 2.76 -72.19
CA MET A 1 2.48 4.13 -72.73
C MET A 1 2.30 5.07 -71.53
N GLN A 2 3.17 5.85 -70.99
CA GLN A 2 4.44 6.48 -71.38
C GLN A 2 5.29 6.62 -70.12
N LYS A 3 6.59 6.30 -70.27
CA LYS A 3 7.67 6.63 -69.34
C LYS A 3 7.96 8.13 -69.39
N THR A 4 8.19 8.77 -68.27
CA THR A 4 8.98 10.01 -68.25
C THR A 4 10.02 9.97 -67.14
N MET A 5 11.26 9.93 -67.56
CA MET A 5 12.46 10.06 -66.71
C MET A 5 12.62 11.50 -66.23
N TYR A 6 13.04 11.67 -64.99
CA TYR A 6 13.64 12.95 -64.54
C TYR A 6 15.12 12.75 -64.14
N ARG A 7 15.97 13.45 -64.90
CA ARG A 7 17.41 13.43 -64.93
C ARG A 7 17.97 14.18 -63.73
N LYS A 8 18.99 13.58 -63.06
CA LYS A 8 19.86 14.20 -62.06
C LYS A 8 20.60 15.42 -62.60
N LYS A 9 20.56 16.55 -61.86
CA LYS A 9 21.49 17.67 -61.96
C LYS A 9 22.54 17.52 -60.87
N VAL A 10 23.79 17.25 -61.23
CA VAL A 10 24.94 17.24 -60.35
C VAL A 10 25.45 18.65 -60.25
N ASP A 11 25.39 19.25 -59.07
CA ASP A 11 25.99 20.57 -58.81
C ASP A 11 27.36 20.42 -58.17
N ARG A 12 28.39 20.74 -58.92
CA ARG A 12 29.81 20.79 -58.46
C ARG A 12 29.99 22.08 -57.66
N ARG A 13 29.96 22.03 -56.37
CA ARG A 13 30.46 23.11 -55.49
C ARG A 13 31.95 22.89 -55.17
N ARG A 14 32.72 23.85 -55.55
CA ARG A 14 34.18 23.99 -55.36
C ARG A 14 34.62 23.72 -53.94
N ARG A 15 35.64 22.85 -53.77
CA ARG A 15 36.46 22.78 -52.57
C ARG A 15 37.30 24.07 -52.46
N LYS A 16 36.95 24.94 -51.49
CA LYS A 16 37.90 25.93 -50.97
C LYS A 16 38.67 25.27 -49.83
N SER A 17 39.96 25.07 -50.05
CA SER A 17 40.94 24.70 -49.01
C SER A 17 40.99 25.80 -47.97
N ALA A 18 40.53 25.52 -46.77
CA ALA A 18 40.74 26.38 -45.61
C ALA A 18 42.16 26.09 -45.07
N ARG A 19 43.07 27.03 -45.28
CA ARG A 19 44.37 27.08 -44.64
C ARG A 19 44.15 27.34 -43.17
N THR A 20 44.28 26.33 -42.33
CA THR A 20 44.19 26.46 -40.87
C THR A 20 45.33 27.34 -40.37
N ASP A 21 44.97 28.47 -39.83
CA ASP A 21 45.89 29.43 -39.21
C ASP A 21 46.44 28.81 -37.91
N LYS A 22 47.66 28.34 -37.92
CA LYS A 22 48.35 27.71 -36.79
C LYS A 22 48.41 28.60 -35.55
N LYS A 23 48.29 29.92 -35.70
CA LYS A 23 48.25 30.87 -34.57
C LYS A 23 46.90 30.88 -33.85
N GLY A 24 45.76 30.67 -34.56
CA GLY A 24 44.44 30.57 -33.97
C GLY A 24 44.24 29.29 -33.16
N VAL A 25 44.80 28.17 -33.65
CA VAL A 25 44.75 26.89 -32.96
C VAL A 25 45.58 26.91 -31.67
N ALA A 26 46.78 27.55 -31.71
CA ALA A 26 47.61 27.71 -30.51
C ALA A 26 46.97 28.59 -29.44
N ALA A 27 46.25 29.67 -29.84
CA ALA A 27 45.50 30.52 -28.90
C ALA A 27 44.34 29.81 -28.25
N LEU A 28 43.57 28.97 -28.98
CA LEU A 28 42.49 28.15 -28.45
C LEU A 28 43.01 27.06 -27.48
N ALA A 29 44.14 26.43 -27.80
CA ALA A 29 44.75 25.44 -26.93
C ALA A 29 45.30 26.06 -25.62
N ALA A 30 45.90 27.25 -25.68
CA ALA A 30 46.34 27.98 -24.49
C ALA A 30 45.19 28.43 -23.61
N GLY A 31 44.07 28.87 -24.21
CA GLY A 31 42.84 29.25 -23.48
C GLY A 31 42.19 28.04 -22.78
N ALA A 32 42.12 26.88 -23.44
CA ALA A 32 41.62 25.67 -22.87
C ALA A 32 42.48 25.14 -21.71
N LEU A 33 43.80 25.22 -21.82
CA LEU A 33 44.72 24.83 -20.75
C LEU A 33 44.62 25.76 -19.53
N ALA A 34 44.47 27.07 -19.74
CA ALA A 34 44.26 28.04 -18.66
C ALA A 34 42.91 27.81 -17.93
N LEU A 35 41.83 27.47 -18.65
CA LEU A 35 40.54 27.12 -18.09
C LEU A 35 40.58 25.81 -17.27
N LEU A 36 41.36 24.81 -17.75
CA LEU A 36 41.56 23.55 -17.07
C LEU A 36 42.36 23.71 -15.77
N LEU A 37 43.40 24.58 -15.79
CA LEU A 37 44.19 24.93 -14.60
C LEU A 37 43.38 25.76 -13.58
N LEU A 38 42.45 26.63 -14.03
CA LEU A 38 41.51 27.34 -13.18
C LEU A 38 40.48 26.39 -12.54
N MET A 39 39.98 25.39 -13.29
CA MET A 39 39.03 24.40 -12.75
C MET A 39 39.68 23.42 -11.77
N LEU A 40 40.98 23.11 -11.91
CA LEU A 40 41.69 22.21 -11.01
C LEU A 40 42.34 22.93 -9.83
N GLY A 41 42.71 24.20 -9.98
CA GLY A 41 43.40 24.98 -8.94
C GLY A 41 42.52 25.66 -7.92
N ILE A 42 41.32 26.09 -8.32
CA ILE A 42 40.38 26.79 -7.39
C ILE A 42 39.78 25.84 -6.35
N PRO A 43 39.37 24.59 -6.65
CA PRO A 43 38.91 23.67 -5.62
C PRO A 43 39.96 23.33 -4.56
N GLY A 44 41.24 23.23 -4.95
CA GLY A 44 42.33 22.91 -4.03
C GLY A 44 42.63 24.00 -2.99
N LEU A 45 42.44 25.29 -3.36
CA LEU A 45 42.70 26.42 -2.45
C LEU A 45 41.50 26.76 -1.53
N LEU A 46 40.31 26.23 -1.79
CA LEU A 46 39.10 26.40 -0.96
C LEU A 46 38.90 25.27 0.04
N VAL A 47 39.56 24.14 -0.11
CA VAL A 47 39.41 22.96 0.78
C VAL A 47 40.07 23.16 2.14
N ASP A 48 41.17 23.99 2.21
CA ASP A 48 41.89 24.20 3.48
C ASP A 48 41.24 25.20 4.46
N LYS A 49 40.08 25.78 4.14
CA LYS A 49 39.39 26.74 5.03
C LYS A 49 38.01 26.31 5.51
N ILE A 50 37.53 25.14 5.12
CA ILE A 50 36.29 24.59 5.66
C ILE A 50 36.70 23.52 6.66
N ALA A 51 36.58 23.84 7.96
CA ALA A 51 36.67 22.85 8.99
C ALA A 51 35.73 21.67 8.65
N PRO A 52 36.16 20.42 8.85
CA PRO A 52 35.27 19.30 8.59
C PRO A 52 34.04 19.45 9.48
N VAL A 53 32.90 19.78 8.87
CA VAL A 53 31.61 19.49 9.46
C VAL A 53 31.56 17.97 9.47
N GLU A 54 31.77 17.37 10.62
CA GLU A 54 31.45 15.96 10.86
C GLU A 54 29.96 15.75 10.63
N ASN A 55 29.56 15.65 9.37
CA ASN A 55 28.30 15.00 9.02
C ASN A 55 28.53 13.49 9.06
N SER A 56 28.78 13.00 10.26
CA SER A 56 28.62 11.60 10.58
C SER A 56 27.14 11.31 10.82
N THR A 57 26.33 11.41 9.80
CA THR A 57 25.10 10.63 9.76
C THR A 57 25.43 9.31 9.05
N LYS A 58 26.29 8.52 9.66
CA LYS A 58 26.24 7.07 9.47
C LYS A 58 24.80 6.70 9.80
N ALA A 59 24.08 6.12 8.83
CA ALA A 59 22.90 5.33 9.12
C ALA A 59 23.32 4.39 10.28
N GLN A 60 22.83 4.69 11.48
CA GLN A 60 23.14 3.84 12.62
C GLN A 60 22.58 2.47 12.26
N PRO A 61 23.38 1.41 12.29
CA PRO A 61 22.83 0.06 12.27
C PRO A 61 21.81 0.03 13.39
N ILE A 62 20.62 -0.52 13.11
CA ILE A 62 19.60 -0.78 14.13
C ILE A 62 20.31 -1.54 15.22
N THR A 63 20.65 -0.87 16.31
CA THR A 63 21.15 -1.52 17.52
C THR A 63 19.95 -2.28 18.05
N VAL A 64 19.94 -3.58 17.86
CA VAL A 64 19.03 -4.51 18.54
C VAL A 64 19.28 -4.29 20.03
N GLN A 65 18.35 -3.62 20.72
CA GLN A 65 18.35 -3.60 22.18
C GLN A 65 18.04 -5.03 22.62
N GLU A 66 18.79 -5.57 23.56
CA GLU A 66 18.73 -6.97 24.03
C GLU A 66 17.35 -7.41 24.57
N ASP A 67 16.34 -6.51 24.61
CA ASP A 67 15.00 -6.75 25.14
C ASP A 67 13.89 -6.53 24.08
N GLU A 68 14.16 -6.62 22.77
CA GLU A 68 13.14 -6.43 21.74
C GLU A 68 12.44 -7.77 21.41
N VAL A 69 11.08 -7.77 21.49
CA VAL A 69 10.28 -8.93 21.11
C VAL A 69 10.55 -9.31 19.66
N VAL A 70 10.93 -10.56 19.44
CA VAL A 70 11.23 -11.13 18.13
C VAL A 70 10.03 -11.91 17.64
N ILE A 71 9.64 -11.66 16.39
CA ILE A 71 8.49 -12.29 15.71
C ILE A 71 9.00 -13.34 14.75
N PRO A 72 8.72 -14.63 14.99
CA PRO A 72 8.99 -15.70 14.03
C PRO A 72 8.02 -15.61 12.83
N VAL A 73 8.51 -15.19 11.67
CA VAL A 73 7.73 -15.01 10.44
C VAL A 73 8.04 -16.12 9.46
N TYR A 74 7.02 -16.87 9.03
CA TYR A 74 7.15 -17.84 7.94
C TYR A 74 7.09 -17.12 6.60
N LEU A 75 8.18 -17.18 5.84
CA LEU A 75 8.28 -16.61 4.51
C LEU A 75 7.79 -17.61 3.47
N SER A 76 6.67 -17.29 2.83
CA SER A 76 5.97 -18.19 1.89
C SER A 76 6.79 -18.55 0.65
N LYS A 77 7.67 -17.66 0.19
CA LYS A 77 8.54 -17.86 -0.99
C LYS A 77 9.69 -18.82 -0.70
N THR A 78 10.41 -18.61 0.40
CA THR A 78 11.61 -19.39 0.79
C THR A 78 11.28 -20.63 1.60
N LYS A 79 10.07 -20.70 2.15
CA LYS A 79 9.63 -21.75 3.10
C LYS A 79 10.45 -21.78 4.40
N GLN A 80 11.04 -20.66 4.77
CA GLN A 80 11.87 -20.49 5.97
C GLN A 80 11.16 -19.65 7.01
N VAL A 81 11.54 -19.83 8.26
CA VAL A 81 11.12 -18.99 9.38
C VAL A 81 12.27 -18.03 9.72
N GLU A 82 11.99 -16.76 9.65
CA GLU A 82 12.94 -15.71 10.05
C GLU A 82 12.53 -15.10 11.39
N GLN A 83 13.53 -14.82 12.23
CA GLN A 83 13.36 -14.18 13.51
C GLN A 83 13.49 -12.66 13.32
N ILE A 84 12.36 -11.95 13.31
CA ILE A 84 12.30 -10.53 12.95
C ILE A 84 11.98 -9.70 14.20
N PRO A 85 12.80 -8.70 14.58
CA PRO A 85 12.44 -7.74 15.63
C PRO A 85 11.08 -7.08 15.34
N MET A 86 10.25 -6.89 16.38
CA MET A 86 8.85 -6.42 16.22
C MET A 86 8.75 -5.14 15.38
N GLU A 87 9.58 -4.14 15.64
CA GLU A 87 9.48 -2.88 14.90
C GLU A 87 9.93 -3.03 13.44
N GLN A 88 10.87 -3.93 13.16
CA GLN A 88 11.23 -4.28 11.79
C GLN A 88 10.10 -5.05 11.09
N TYR A 89 9.40 -5.95 11.80
CA TYR A 89 8.20 -6.60 11.28
C TYR A 89 7.11 -5.58 10.95
N VAL A 90 6.81 -4.66 11.88
CA VAL A 90 5.83 -3.58 11.64
C VAL A 90 6.20 -2.75 10.42
N MET A 91 7.48 -2.40 10.27
CA MET A 91 7.96 -1.65 9.10
C MET A 91 7.73 -2.40 7.79
N GLY A 92 8.03 -3.70 7.76
CA GLY A 92 7.78 -4.55 6.59
C GLY A 92 6.29 -4.69 6.26
N VAL A 93 5.42 -4.72 7.28
CA VAL A 93 3.96 -4.72 7.08
C VAL A 93 3.48 -3.38 6.50
N VAL A 94 3.90 -2.25 7.08
CA VAL A 94 3.54 -0.92 6.55
C VAL A 94 3.95 -0.77 5.09
N ALA A 95 5.16 -1.21 4.73
CA ALA A 95 5.69 -1.14 3.37
C ALA A 95 4.97 -2.07 2.38
N ALA A 96 4.38 -3.18 2.87
CA ALA A 96 3.58 -4.10 2.06
C ALA A 96 2.15 -3.59 1.84
N GLU A 97 1.55 -2.97 2.85
CA GLU A 97 0.14 -2.62 2.90
C GLU A 97 -0.16 -1.23 2.32
N MET A 98 0.71 -0.25 2.54
CA MET A 98 0.49 1.12 2.08
C MET A 98 1.48 1.58 1.00
N PRO A 99 1.04 2.38 0.01
CA PRO A 99 1.94 3.14 -0.84
C PRO A 99 2.86 4.04 -0.01
N ILE A 100 4.15 4.06 -0.35
CA ILE A 100 5.13 4.88 0.37
C ILE A 100 4.91 6.39 0.18
N GLU A 101 4.20 6.75 -0.89
CA GLU A 101 3.81 8.11 -1.23
C GLU A 101 2.78 8.70 -0.26
N PHE A 102 2.06 7.86 0.49
CA PHE A 102 1.09 8.32 1.49
C PHE A 102 1.76 9.22 2.54
N GLU A 103 0.98 10.11 3.12
CA GLU A 103 1.44 11.03 4.16
C GLU A 103 2.02 10.26 5.37
N LEU A 104 3.00 10.87 6.04
CA LEU A 104 3.66 10.23 7.19
C LEU A 104 2.67 9.85 8.29
N GLU A 105 1.67 10.68 8.56
CA GLU A 105 0.67 10.39 9.61
C GLU A 105 -0.22 9.20 9.24
N ALA A 106 -0.49 8.96 7.95
CA ALA A 106 -1.18 7.75 7.50
C ALA A 106 -0.33 6.49 7.70
N LEU A 107 0.97 6.55 7.36
CA LEU A 107 1.91 5.44 7.60
C LEU A 107 2.07 5.15 9.10
N LYS A 108 2.06 6.17 9.96
CA LYS A 108 2.05 6.03 11.43
C LYS A 108 0.77 5.36 11.91
N ALA A 109 -0.40 5.74 11.39
CA ALA A 109 -1.67 5.10 11.71
C ALA A 109 -1.68 3.60 11.31
N GLN A 110 -1.09 3.27 10.16
CA GLN A 110 -0.90 1.87 9.75
C GLN A 110 0.07 1.13 10.65
N ALA A 111 1.16 1.77 11.12
CA ALA A 111 2.09 1.16 12.06
C ALA A 111 1.43 0.84 13.40
N LEU A 112 0.57 1.73 13.92
CA LEU A 112 -0.25 1.48 15.10
C LEU A 112 -1.17 0.26 14.90
N ALA A 113 -1.87 0.18 13.77
CA ALA A 113 -2.76 -0.94 13.45
C ALA A 113 -2.00 -2.26 13.33
N ALA A 114 -0.88 -2.27 12.60
CA ALA A 114 -0.05 -3.46 12.40
C ALA A 114 0.53 -3.99 13.71
N ARG A 115 1.06 -3.09 14.54
CA ARG A 115 1.61 -3.45 15.85
C ARG A 115 0.52 -3.96 16.81
N THR A 116 -0.67 -3.37 16.76
CA THR A 116 -1.82 -3.83 17.55
C THR A 116 -2.21 -5.24 17.17
N TYR A 117 -2.28 -5.56 15.88
CA TYR A 117 -2.60 -6.90 15.39
C TYR A 117 -1.64 -7.95 15.93
N ILE A 118 -0.32 -7.75 15.74
CA ILE A 118 0.66 -8.76 16.18
C ILE A 118 0.71 -8.87 17.72
N THR A 119 0.60 -7.76 18.43
CA THR A 119 0.55 -7.76 19.90
C THR A 119 -0.68 -8.50 20.42
N ARG A 120 -1.86 -8.28 19.82
CA ARG A 120 -3.09 -8.99 20.16
C ARG A 120 -2.96 -10.49 19.92
N ARG A 121 -2.37 -10.89 18.80
CA ARG A 121 -2.15 -12.28 18.43
C ARG A 121 -1.23 -12.99 19.41
N ILE A 122 -0.13 -12.34 19.80
CA ILE A 122 0.78 -12.84 20.83
C ILE A 122 0.07 -12.96 22.18
N ALA A 123 -0.68 -11.93 22.59
CA ALA A 123 -1.40 -11.90 23.86
C ALA A 123 -2.47 -13.01 23.95
N ALA A 124 -3.13 -13.31 22.83
CA ALA A 124 -4.10 -14.38 22.74
C ALA A 124 -3.47 -15.78 22.55
N ARG A 125 -2.15 -15.86 22.35
CA ARG A 125 -1.43 -17.08 21.94
C ARG A 125 -2.09 -17.76 20.74
N ASP A 126 -2.62 -16.94 19.82
CA ASP A 126 -3.24 -17.42 18.59
C ASP A 126 -2.20 -17.56 17.49
N PHE A 127 -1.70 -18.75 17.30
CA PHE A 127 -0.75 -19.12 16.24
C PHE A 127 -1.42 -20.05 15.22
N SER A 128 -2.72 -19.91 14.99
CA SER A 128 -3.46 -20.65 14.00
C SER A 128 -3.14 -20.24 12.55
N ASN A 129 -3.48 -21.10 11.59
CA ASN A 129 -3.31 -20.88 10.15
C ASN A 129 -1.86 -20.68 9.69
N ILE A 130 -0.92 -21.32 10.40
CA ILE A 130 0.51 -21.32 10.07
C ILE A 130 0.90 -22.71 9.58
N PRO A 131 1.69 -22.82 8.50
CA PRO A 131 2.06 -24.12 7.94
C PRO A 131 3.16 -24.87 8.73
N VAL A 132 3.77 -24.24 9.74
CA VAL A 132 4.88 -24.75 10.55
C VAL A 132 4.72 -24.34 12.02
N GLU A 133 5.14 -25.20 12.96
CA GLU A 133 4.91 -24.95 14.40
C GLU A 133 5.77 -23.84 15.01
N ASN A 134 6.92 -23.53 14.39
CA ASN A 134 7.91 -22.58 14.93
C ASN A 134 7.74 -21.14 14.40
N ALA A 135 6.61 -20.81 13.79
CA ALA A 135 6.28 -19.45 13.37
C ALA A 135 5.04 -18.92 14.11
N TRP A 136 4.89 -17.60 14.14
CA TRP A 136 3.73 -16.93 14.74
C TRP A 136 2.81 -16.31 13.69
N VAL A 137 3.37 -15.95 12.56
CA VAL A 137 2.66 -15.36 11.41
C VAL A 137 3.29 -15.81 10.10
N THR A 138 2.55 -15.63 9.01
CA THR A 138 3.08 -15.71 7.64
C THR A 138 3.24 -14.31 7.06
N ASP A 139 4.02 -14.18 5.98
CA ASP A 139 4.21 -12.97 5.17
C ASP A 139 3.05 -12.69 4.20
N THR A 140 1.93 -13.39 4.33
CA THR A 140 0.80 -13.34 3.41
C THR A 140 -0.43 -12.67 4.02
N VAL A 141 -1.43 -12.37 3.19
CA VAL A 141 -2.74 -11.81 3.58
C VAL A 141 -3.56 -12.71 4.52
N THR A 142 -3.12 -13.96 4.78
CA THR A 142 -3.72 -14.81 5.81
C THR A 142 -3.56 -14.19 7.20
N HIS A 143 -2.46 -13.46 7.40
CA HIS A 143 -2.19 -12.70 8.62
C HIS A 143 -2.06 -11.21 8.26
N GLN A 144 -0.85 -10.76 7.95
CA GLN A 144 -0.56 -9.43 7.39
C GLN A 144 0.46 -9.59 6.28
N ALA A 145 0.24 -8.94 5.14
CA ALA A 145 1.27 -8.90 4.10
C ALA A 145 2.54 -8.28 4.69
N TYR A 146 3.68 -8.89 4.40
CA TYR A 146 4.99 -8.46 4.90
C TYR A 146 6.02 -8.48 3.78
N LEU A 147 6.86 -7.46 3.73
CA LEU A 147 8.02 -7.38 2.85
C LEU A 147 9.30 -7.43 3.67
N SER A 148 10.17 -8.39 3.35
CA SER A 148 11.52 -8.46 3.93
C SER A 148 12.40 -7.29 3.46
N GLN A 149 13.53 -7.04 4.12
CA GLN A 149 14.49 -6.04 3.65
C GLN A 149 14.97 -6.33 2.23
N GLN A 150 15.12 -7.60 1.86
CA GLN A 150 15.50 -7.99 0.50
C GLN A 150 14.39 -7.69 -0.51
N ASP A 151 13.09 -7.92 -0.14
CA ASP A 151 11.96 -7.55 -0.99
C ASP A 151 11.89 -6.03 -1.18
N LEU A 152 12.18 -5.24 -0.16
CA LEU A 152 12.19 -3.77 -0.24
C LEU A 152 13.32 -3.26 -1.15
N LYS A 153 14.52 -3.85 -1.07
CA LYS A 153 15.61 -3.55 -2.01
C LYS A 153 15.22 -3.91 -3.45
N ASN A 154 14.56 -5.04 -3.64
CA ASN A 154 14.09 -5.45 -4.96
C ASN A 154 12.95 -4.55 -5.49
N LYS A 155 12.09 -4.05 -4.60
CA LYS A 155 11.00 -3.12 -4.92
C LYS A 155 11.53 -1.74 -5.32
N TRP A 156 12.53 -1.23 -4.61
CA TRP A 156 13.16 0.08 -4.83
C TRP A 156 14.61 -0.11 -5.24
N LYS A 157 14.84 -0.37 -6.53
CA LYS A 157 16.17 -0.72 -7.09
C LYS A 157 17.16 0.44 -7.08
N ASP A 158 16.66 1.68 -7.17
CA ASP A 158 17.47 2.89 -7.06
C ASP A 158 17.86 3.11 -5.60
N GLU A 159 19.15 3.27 -5.33
CA GLU A 159 19.69 3.36 -3.96
C GLU A 159 19.23 4.63 -3.23
N ALA A 160 19.11 5.75 -3.94
CA ALA A 160 18.64 7.00 -3.35
C ALA A 160 17.14 6.92 -2.98
N VAL A 161 16.33 6.32 -3.87
CA VAL A 161 14.90 6.07 -3.65
C VAL A 161 14.73 5.09 -2.48
N TYR A 162 15.50 4.00 -2.46
CA TYR A 162 15.47 3.03 -1.37
C TYR A 162 15.76 3.70 -0.03
N LYS A 163 16.84 4.49 0.05
CA LYS A 163 17.25 5.19 1.26
C LYS A 163 16.17 6.16 1.75
N ALA A 164 15.65 7.02 0.88
CA ALA A 164 14.60 7.98 1.22
C ALA A 164 13.33 7.29 1.71
N ASN A 165 12.91 6.20 1.05
CA ASN A 165 11.72 5.45 1.43
C ASN A 165 11.91 4.72 2.77
N MET A 166 13.10 4.15 3.00
CA MET A 166 13.43 3.52 4.29
C MET A 166 13.46 4.53 5.44
N GLU A 167 14.01 5.73 5.21
CA GLU A 167 13.99 6.81 6.21
C GLU A 167 12.55 7.20 6.58
N LYS A 168 11.66 7.32 5.60
CA LYS A 168 10.24 7.63 5.84
C LYS A 168 9.52 6.52 6.61
N LEU A 169 9.75 5.25 6.25
CA LEU A 169 9.19 4.09 6.98
C LEU A 169 9.72 4.01 8.41
N GLN A 170 11.03 4.12 8.59
CA GLN A 170 11.65 4.12 9.91
C GLN A 170 11.09 5.24 10.79
N ARG A 171 10.91 6.43 10.21
CA ARG A 171 10.31 7.54 10.92
C ARG A 171 8.88 7.23 11.37
N ALA A 172 8.03 6.67 10.47
CA ALA A 172 6.66 6.29 10.81
C ALA A 172 6.60 5.29 11.97
N VAL A 173 7.48 4.27 11.94
CA VAL A 173 7.52 3.22 12.97
C VAL A 173 8.13 3.74 14.27
N ASN A 174 9.25 4.49 14.21
CA ASN A 174 9.92 5.00 15.38
C ASN A 174 9.09 6.03 16.17
N GLU A 175 8.39 6.94 15.47
CA GLU A 175 7.51 7.92 16.11
C GLU A 175 6.28 7.32 16.78
N THR A 176 5.97 6.04 16.49
CA THR A 176 4.89 5.27 17.14
C THR A 176 5.40 4.06 17.90
N LYS A 177 6.71 3.96 18.17
CA LYS A 177 7.34 2.77 18.78
C LYS A 177 6.66 2.36 20.07
N GLY A 178 6.32 1.07 20.16
CA GLY A 178 5.67 0.47 21.32
C GLY A 178 4.23 0.94 21.55
N GLU A 179 3.60 1.67 20.64
CA GLU A 179 2.21 2.12 20.76
C GLU A 179 1.24 1.17 20.05
N ILE A 180 0.09 0.90 20.71
CA ILE A 180 -0.98 0.03 20.21
C ILE A 180 -2.34 0.66 20.50
N LEU A 181 -3.36 0.15 19.81
CA LEU A 181 -4.74 0.56 19.95
C LEU A 181 -5.47 -0.32 20.95
N LEU A 182 -6.05 0.28 21.96
CA LEU A 182 -6.75 -0.39 23.05
C LEU A 182 -8.23 0.01 23.10
N TYR A 183 -9.09 -0.95 23.40
CA TYR A 183 -10.47 -0.73 23.79
C TYR A 183 -10.70 -1.48 25.11
N ASN A 184 -11.14 -0.78 26.15
CA ASN A 184 -11.26 -1.35 27.50
C ASN A 184 -9.97 -2.07 27.95
N ASN A 185 -8.82 -1.41 27.77
CA ASN A 185 -7.49 -1.91 28.10
C ASN A 185 -7.05 -3.22 27.40
N LYS A 186 -7.72 -3.59 26.31
CA LYS A 186 -7.37 -4.77 25.51
C LYS A 186 -7.03 -4.35 24.07
N PRO A 187 -6.00 -4.96 23.44
CA PRO A 187 -5.70 -4.72 22.04
C PRO A 187 -6.91 -5.04 21.15
N ILE A 188 -7.25 -4.13 20.26
CA ILE A 188 -8.38 -4.27 19.36
C ILE A 188 -8.05 -5.20 18.16
N GLU A 189 -9.09 -5.61 17.44
CA GLU A 189 -8.98 -6.11 16.06
C GLU A 189 -8.82 -4.91 15.14
N ALA A 190 -7.57 -4.50 14.90
CA ALA A 190 -7.25 -3.30 14.13
C ALA A 190 -7.33 -3.59 12.62
N PHE A 191 -8.53 -3.95 12.13
CA PHE A 191 -8.76 -4.22 10.71
C PHE A 191 -8.60 -2.95 9.87
N PHE A 192 -8.04 -3.11 8.70
CA PHE A 192 -7.88 -2.06 7.69
C PHE A 192 -8.10 -2.62 6.29
N PHE A 193 -8.35 -1.76 5.34
CA PHE A 193 -8.59 -2.13 3.94
C PHE A 193 -8.19 -0.98 3.02
N SER A 194 -8.04 -1.29 1.73
CA SER A 194 -7.46 -0.34 0.78
C SER A 194 -8.31 0.92 0.59
N THR A 195 -9.57 0.76 0.13
CA THR A 195 -10.39 1.87 -0.35
C THR A 195 -11.84 1.71 0.08
N SER A 196 -12.39 2.71 0.74
CA SER A 196 -13.80 2.75 1.07
C SER A 196 -14.66 3.08 -0.17
N ASN A 197 -15.96 2.85 -0.05
CA ASN A 197 -16.96 3.32 -1.00
C ASN A 197 -17.52 4.72 -0.67
N GLY A 198 -16.87 5.43 0.25
CA GLY A 198 -17.33 6.65 0.89
C GLY A 198 -17.70 6.43 2.36
N TYR A 199 -17.82 5.16 2.79
CA TYR A 199 -18.17 4.75 4.16
C TYR A 199 -17.38 3.50 4.56
N THR A 200 -17.11 3.34 5.86
CA THR A 200 -16.66 2.07 6.41
C THR A 200 -17.87 1.19 6.77
N GLU A 201 -17.62 -0.02 7.26
CA GLU A 201 -18.65 -1.01 7.53
C GLU A 201 -18.66 -1.40 9.01
N ASN A 202 -19.83 -1.71 9.56
CA ASN A 202 -19.94 -2.36 10.85
C ASN A 202 -19.38 -3.79 10.78
N SER A 203 -18.69 -4.23 11.82
CA SER A 203 -18.08 -5.57 11.82
C SER A 203 -19.08 -6.70 11.66
N GLU A 204 -20.26 -6.59 12.27
CA GLU A 204 -21.34 -7.60 12.20
C GLU A 204 -21.96 -7.72 10.81
N ASP A 205 -21.92 -6.68 10.01
CA ASP A 205 -22.42 -6.71 8.62
C ASP A 205 -21.48 -7.51 7.70
N TYR A 206 -20.23 -7.73 8.10
CA TYR A 206 -19.28 -8.52 7.32
C TYR A 206 -18.95 -9.88 7.95
N TRP A 207 -18.76 -9.98 9.29
CA TRP A 207 -18.38 -11.21 10.00
C TRP A 207 -19.42 -11.77 10.95
N ASN A 208 -20.61 -11.17 11.03
CA ASN A 208 -21.70 -11.52 11.96
C ASN A 208 -21.30 -11.41 13.46
N THR A 209 -20.17 -10.74 13.76
CA THR A 209 -19.66 -10.57 15.13
C THR A 209 -19.51 -9.07 15.41
N PRO A 210 -20.28 -8.52 16.36
CA PRO A 210 -20.19 -7.11 16.68
C PRO A 210 -18.93 -6.79 17.47
N ALA A 211 -18.19 -5.76 17.02
CA ALA A 211 -17.12 -5.15 17.77
C ALA A 211 -17.46 -3.67 17.98
N PRO A 212 -17.55 -3.18 19.22
CA PRO A 212 -18.05 -1.84 19.52
C PRO A 212 -17.24 -0.72 18.87
N TYR A 213 -15.98 -0.96 18.62
CA TYR A 213 -15.04 -0.02 18.01
C TYR A 213 -14.97 -0.10 16.48
N LEU A 214 -15.59 -1.09 15.84
CA LEU A 214 -15.65 -1.26 14.38
C LEU A 214 -17.04 -0.86 13.87
N ARG A 215 -17.24 0.45 13.75
CA ARG A 215 -18.50 1.07 13.32
C ARG A 215 -18.37 1.76 11.99
N SER A 216 -19.46 1.81 11.25
CA SER A 216 -19.54 2.59 10.02
C SER A 216 -19.26 4.07 10.28
N VAL A 217 -18.37 4.65 9.50
CA VAL A 217 -18.06 6.08 9.47
C VAL A 217 -17.90 6.56 8.05
N GLU A 218 -18.15 7.83 7.81
CA GLU A 218 -17.86 8.44 6.52
C GLU A 218 -16.36 8.38 6.19
N SER A 219 -16.03 8.18 4.93
CA SER A 219 -14.65 8.19 4.43
C SER A 219 -14.64 8.75 2.98
N PRO A 220 -14.96 10.04 2.82
CA PRO A 220 -15.17 10.65 1.51
C PRO A 220 -13.87 10.82 0.69
N TRP A 221 -12.71 10.84 1.35
CA TRP A 221 -11.42 11.05 0.71
C TRP A 221 -11.08 9.99 -0.34
N ASP A 222 -11.53 8.76 -0.12
CA ASP A 222 -11.28 7.61 -1.02
C ASP A 222 -11.79 7.83 -2.43
N VAL A 223 -12.93 8.50 -2.57
CA VAL A 223 -13.60 8.78 -3.85
C VAL A 223 -12.68 9.55 -4.80
N GLN A 224 -11.91 10.48 -4.25
CA GLN A 224 -11.04 11.37 -5.03
C GLN A 224 -9.60 10.86 -5.10
N LEU A 225 -9.11 10.21 -4.05
CA LEU A 225 -7.71 9.86 -3.93
C LEU A 225 -7.38 8.47 -4.45
N SER A 226 -8.32 7.52 -4.39
CA SER A 226 -8.00 6.15 -4.75
C SER A 226 -8.23 5.86 -6.23
N PRO A 227 -7.17 5.43 -6.96
CA PRO A 227 -7.32 4.94 -8.33
C PRO A 227 -8.09 3.61 -8.40
N LYS A 228 -8.34 2.98 -7.24
CA LYS A 228 -9.05 1.70 -7.10
C LYS A 228 -10.50 1.90 -6.63
N TYR A 229 -10.97 3.15 -6.56
CA TYR A 229 -12.32 3.44 -6.06
C TYR A 229 -13.41 2.78 -6.89
N LYS A 230 -13.28 2.79 -8.22
CA LYS A 230 -14.26 2.19 -9.12
C LYS A 230 -13.59 1.12 -10.00
N THR A 231 -14.20 -0.06 -10.07
CA THR A 231 -13.72 -1.16 -10.92
C THR A 231 -14.90 -1.82 -11.61
N THR A 232 -14.82 -2.02 -12.92
CA THR A 232 -15.85 -2.71 -13.71
C THR A 232 -15.29 -4.01 -14.29
N VAL A 233 -16.06 -5.09 -14.21
CA VAL A 233 -15.74 -6.41 -14.75
C VAL A 233 -16.94 -6.91 -15.53
N SER A 234 -16.73 -7.44 -16.74
CA SER A 234 -17.77 -8.06 -17.58
C SER A 234 -17.79 -9.57 -17.39
N PHE A 235 -18.97 -10.13 -17.27
CA PHE A 235 -19.20 -11.57 -17.19
C PHE A 235 -20.16 -12.00 -18.31
N PRO A 236 -19.76 -12.96 -19.16
CA PRO A 236 -20.72 -13.69 -19.98
C PRO A 236 -21.80 -14.31 -19.08
N MET A 237 -23.06 -14.26 -19.50
CA MET A 237 -24.19 -14.73 -18.68
C MET A 237 -23.97 -16.14 -18.14
N LYS A 238 -23.50 -17.06 -18.99
CA LYS A 238 -23.25 -18.45 -18.60
C LYS A 238 -22.21 -18.58 -17.50
N ASP A 239 -21.16 -17.74 -17.53
CA ASP A 239 -20.09 -17.74 -16.52
C ASP A 239 -20.60 -17.18 -15.18
N LEU A 240 -21.42 -16.12 -15.24
CA LEU A 240 -22.07 -15.54 -14.08
C LEU A 240 -22.97 -16.57 -13.40
N GLU A 241 -23.84 -17.23 -14.17
CA GLU A 241 -24.73 -18.29 -13.70
C GLU A 241 -23.95 -19.45 -13.05
N ALA A 242 -22.91 -19.92 -13.75
CA ALA A 242 -22.06 -21.03 -13.24
C ALA A 242 -21.36 -20.65 -11.94
N LYS A 243 -20.75 -19.45 -11.85
CA LYS A 243 -20.05 -18.99 -10.65
C LYS A 243 -20.98 -18.82 -9.45
N LEU A 244 -22.21 -18.33 -9.69
CA LEU A 244 -23.22 -18.14 -8.63
C LEU A 244 -23.99 -19.42 -8.33
N GLY A 245 -23.93 -20.42 -9.20
CA GLY A 245 -24.72 -21.66 -9.08
C GLY A 245 -26.22 -21.41 -9.21
N VAL A 246 -26.59 -20.57 -10.17
CA VAL A 246 -27.97 -20.27 -10.59
C VAL A 246 -28.14 -20.54 -12.07
N SER A 247 -29.37 -20.46 -12.58
CA SER A 247 -29.68 -20.60 -14.01
C SER A 247 -30.82 -19.67 -14.39
N HIS A 248 -30.83 -19.31 -15.68
CA HIS A 248 -31.90 -18.48 -16.28
C HIS A 248 -32.06 -17.11 -15.60
N ILE A 249 -30.96 -16.37 -15.41
CA ILE A 249 -31.04 -14.99 -14.93
C ILE A 249 -31.70 -14.14 -16.01
N THR A 250 -32.77 -13.42 -15.65
CA THR A 250 -33.51 -12.55 -16.56
C THR A 250 -33.15 -11.08 -16.38
N GLN A 251 -33.38 -10.24 -17.40
CA GLN A 251 -33.07 -8.81 -17.34
C GLN A 251 -34.07 -8.00 -16.50
N ASP A 252 -35.25 -8.56 -16.26
CA ASP A 252 -36.25 -7.94 -15.39
C ASP A 252 -35.89 -8.12 -13.90
N GLU A 253 -36.51 -7.34 -13.04
CA GLU A 253 -36.38 -7.48 -11.58
C GLU A 253 -37.31 -8.57 -10.99
N GLY A 254 -37.88 -9.43 -11.85
CA GLY A 254 -38.73 -10.54 -11.47
C GLY A 254 -38.00 -11.58 -10.60
N LYS A 255 -38.67 -12.71 -10.37
CA LYS A 255 -38.16 -13.78 -9.49
C LYS A 255 -36.77 -14.28 -9.93
N LEU A 256 -36.50 -14.37 -11.24
CA LEU A 256 -35.23 -14.86 -11.79
C LEU A 256 -34.25 -13.72 -12.13
N GLY A 257 -34.63 -12.46 -11.96
CA GLY A 257 -33.78 -11.30 -12.21
C GLY A 257 -32.76 -11.05 -11.09
N MET A 258 -32.11 -9.89 -11.21
CA MET A 258 -31.17 -9.40 -10.20
C MET A 258 -31.79 -8.20 -9.47
N LYS A 259 -31.84 -8.26 -8.13
CA LYS A 259 -32.40 -7.16 -7.31
C LYS A 259 -31.71 -7.10 -5.96
N VAL A 260 -31.16 -5.93 -5.59
CA VAL A 260 -30.72 -5.66 -4.21
C VAL A 260 -31.95 -5.62 -3.31
N LEU A 261 -31.93 -6.41 -2.25
CA LEU A 261 -33.02 -6.51 -1.28
C LEU A 261 -32.75 -5.62 -0.07
N GLU A 262 -31.51 -5.56 0.39
CA GLU A 262 -31.12 -4.81 1.58
C GLU A 262 -29.68 -4.29 1.43
N GLN A 263 -29.43 -3.10 1.95
CA GLN A 263 -28.09 -2.51 2.08
C GLN A 263 -27.72 -2.38 3.56
N THR A 264 -26.41 -2.38 3.84
CA THR A 264 -25.86 -2.12 5.15
C THR A 264 -25.82 -0.61 5.44
N GLU A 265 -25.49 -0.21 6.68
CA GLU A 265 -25.23 1.18 7.05
C GLU A 265 -24.05 1.77 6.26
N GLY A 266 -23.03 0.94 5.94
CA GLY A 266 -21.90 1.30 5.08
C GLY A 266 -22.22 1.32 3.58
N HIS A 267 -23.50 1.33 3.20
CA HIS A 267 -24.02 1.38 1.82
C HIS A 267 -23.58 0.20 0.93
N ARG A 268 -23.19 -0.93 1.51
CA ARG A 268 -22.88 -2.15 0.76
C ARG A 268 -24.11 -3.03 0.59
N VAL A 269 -24.06 -3.92 -0.39
CA VAL A 269 -25.11 -4.92 -0.58
C VAL A 269 -25.09 -5.88 0.59
N LYS A 270 -26.12 -5.85 1.44
CA LYS A 270 -26.32 -6.81 2.52
C LYS A 270 -26.93 -8.09 1.97
N SER A 271 -28.00 -7.96 1.20
CA SER A 271 -28.62 -9.09 0.52
C SER A 271 -29.07 -8.72 -0.90
N VAL A 272 -28.95 -9.67 -1.82
CA VAL A 272 -29.30 -9.54 -3.24
C VAL A 272 -29.92 -10.84 -3.74
N ARG A 273 -31.02 -10.72 -4.50
CA ARG A 273 -31.60 -11.86 -5.24
C ARG A 273 -31.00 -11.91 -6.63
N ILE A 274 -30.55 -13.08 -7.05
CA ILE A 274 -30.00 -13.34 -8.37
C ILE A 274 -30.46 -14.72 -8.85
N GLY A 275 -31.17 -14.82 -9.99
CA GLY A 275 -31.59 -16.10 -10.53
C GLY A 275 -32.47 -16.93 -9.57
N GLY A 276 -33.32 -16.26 -8.81
CA GLY A 276 -34.22 -16.88 -7.83
C GLY A 276 -33.59 -17.28 -6.49
N LYS A 277 -32.27 -17.13 -6.30
CA LYS A 277 -31.57 -17.35 -5.03
C LYS A 277 -31.21 -16.03 -4.38
N THR A 278 -31.18 -16.01 -3.05
CA THR A 278 -30.69 -14.87 -2.26
C THR A 278 -29.27 -15.14 -1.81
N PHE A 279 -28.40 -14.14 -1.99
CA PHE A 279 -26.99 -14.15 -1.59
C PHE A 279 -26.73 -12.93 -0.69
N SER A 280 -25.73 -13.03 0.18
CA SER A 280 -25.11 -11.84 0.75
C SER A 280 -24.21 -11.15 -0.28
N GLY A 281 -24.02 -9.84 -0.13
CA GLY A 281 -23.07 -9.11 -0.95
C GLY A 281 -21.63 -9.66 -0.83
N LYS A 282 -21.27 -10.16 0.36
CA LYS A 282 -20.00 -10.85 0.61
C LYS A 282 -19.88 -12.12 -0.23
N GLU A 283 -20.91 -12.99 -0.25
CA GLU A 283 -20.89 -14.21 -1.08
C GLU A 283 -20.76 -13.91 -2.56
N VAL A 284 -21.48 -12.90 -3.07
CA VAL A 284 -21.35 -12.48 -4.48
C VAL A 284 -19.95 -11.97 -4.75
N ARG A 285 -19.38 -11.12 -3.88
CA ARG A 285 -18.01 -10.64 -3.97
C ARG A 285 -17.00 -11.78 -4.07
N GLU A 286 -17.10 -12.77 -3.19
CA GLU A 286 -16.17 -13.92 -3.13
C GLU A 286 -16.30 -14.81 -4.36
N LYS A 287 -17.53 -15.19 -4.74
CA LYS A 287 -17.80 -16.07 -5.89
C LYS A 287 -17.37 -15.46 -7.22
N LEU A 288 -17.52 -14.17 -7.38
CA LEU A 288 -17.19 -13.46 -8.62
C LEU A 288 -15.81 -12.81 -8.60
N GLY A 289 -15.09 -12.81 -7.48
CA GLY A 289 -13.78 -12.15 -7.34
C GLY A 289 -13.87 -10.63 -7.38
N LEU A 290 -14.99 -10.04 -6.96
CA LEU A 290 -15.20 -8.60 -6.96
C LEU A 290 -14.34 -7.89 -5.92
N LYS A 291 -14.04 -6.62 -6.15
CA LYS A 291 -13.19 -5.82 -5.27
C LYS A 291 -13.92 -5.34 -4.01
N SER A 292 -15.23 -5.16 -4.09
CA SER A 292 -16.09 -4.71 -2.99
C SER A 292 -17.40 -5.48 -2.97
N SER A 293 -18.08 -5.48 -1.82
CA SER A 293 -19.48 -5.91 -1.71
C SER A 293 -20.49 -4.78 -1.99
N GLN A 294 -20.02 -3.56 -2.29
CA GLN A 294 -20.86 -2.57 -2.96
C GLN A 294 -20.70 -2.71 -4.46
N PHE A 295 -21.75 -3.11 -5.13
CA PHE A 295 -21.75 -3.29 -6.57
C PHE A 295 -23.12 -2.96 -7.19
N GLU A 296 -23.08 -2.57 -8.44
CA GLU A 296 -24.21 -2.41 -9.34
C GLU A 296 -23.93 -3.17 -10.64
N TRP A 297 -24.94 -3.37 -11.45
CA TRP A 297 -24.81 -4.08 -12.71
C TRP A 297 -25.53 -3.38 -13.86
N ALA A 298 -25.05 -3.62 -15.06
CA ALA A 298 -25.67 -3.20 -16.31
C ALA A 298 -25.63 -4.36 -17.31
N TRP A 299 -26.73 -4.51 -18.07
CA TRP A 299 -26.84 -5.50 -19.12
C TRP A 299 -26.18 -5.00 -20.40
N LYS A 300 -25.32 -5.82 -21.00
CA LYS A 300 -24.59 -5.53 -22.26
C LYS A 300 -24.74 -6.69 -23.23
N GLY A 301 -25.88 -6.76 -23.89
CA GLY A 301 -26.18 -7.89 -24.76
C GLY A 301 -26.23 -9.21 -24.03
N THR A 302 -25.25 -10.10 -24.27
CA THR A 302 -25.12 -11.42 -23.64
C THR A 302 -24.22 -11.40 -22.38
N GLU A 303 -23.77 -10.22 -21.97
CA GLU A 303 -22.91 -10.04 -20.81
C GLU A 303 -23.58 -9.16 -19.75
N VAL A 304 -23.09 -9.30 -18.52
CA VAL A 304 -23.41 -8.42 -17.41
C VAL A 304 -22.13 -7.73 -16.96
N GLU A 305 -22.11 -6.41 -17.08
CA GLU A 305 -21.09 -5.58 -16.47
C GLU A 305 -21.42 -5.38 -14.98
N ILE A 306 -20.48 -5.72 -14.11
CA ILE A 306 -20.57 -5.45 -12.67
C ILE A 306 -19.56 -4.38 -12.31
N THR A 307 -20.05 -3.27 -11.81
CA THR A 307 -19.23 -2.17 -11.30
C THR A 307 -19.23 -2.23 -9.79
N THR A 308 -18.02 -2.21 -9.19
CA THR A 308 -17.82 -2.16 -7.75
C THR A 308 -17.25 -0.81 -7.32
N TYR A 309 -17.61 -0.37 -6.12
CA TYR A 309 -17.09 0.85 -5.49
C TYR A 309 -16.36 0.48 -4.20
N GLY A 310 -15.11 0.97 -4.07
CA GLY A 310 -14.20 0.60 -3.00
C GLY A 310 -13.40 -0.69 -3.28
N PHE A 311 -12.44 -0.97 -2.41
CA PHE A 311 -11.55 -2.13 -2.50
C PHE A 311 -11.25 -2.69 -1.11
N GLY A 312 -11.78 -3.87 -0.79
CA GLY A 312 -11.61 -4.55 0.48
C GLY A 312 -12.93 -4.87 1.17
N HIS A 313 -12.84 -5.35 2.41
CA HIS A 313 -14.01 -5.74 3.22
C HIS A 313 -14.78 -4.53 3.78
N GLY A 314 -14.14 -3.37 3.91
CA GLY A 314 -14.76 -2.14 4.34
C GLY A 314 -14.77 -1.89 5.85
N VAL A 315 -14.37 -2.83 6.68
CA VAL A 315 -14.41 -2.70 8.14
C VAL A 315 -13.12 -2.09 8.69
N GLY A 316 -13.25 -1.13 9.62
CA GLY A 316 -12.11 -0.46 10.25
C GLY A 316 -11.50 0.66 9.40
N MET A 317 -10.18 0.81 9.38
CA MET A 317 -9.51 1.94 8.76
C MET A 317 -9.37 1.79 7.23
N SER A 318 -9.87 2.77 6.46
CA SER A 318 -9.52 2.91 5.04
C SER A 318 -8.11 3.48 4.91
N GLN A 319 -7.26 2.83 4.12
CA GLN A 319 -5.89 3.28 3.89
C GLN A 319 -5.84 4.58 3.09
N TYR A 320 -6.63 4.71 2.02
CA TYR A 320 -6.75 5.97 1.27
C TYR A 320 -7.48 7.05 2.06
N GLY A 321 -8.46 6.67 2.89
CA GLY A 321 -9.12 7.60 3.81
C GLY A 321 -8.16 8.15 4.86
N ALA A 322 -7.29 7.29 5.43
CA ALA A 322 -6.24 7.71 6.35
C ALA A 322 -5.27 8.71 5.71
N ASP A 323 -4.86 8.47 4.44
CA ASP A 323 -4.04 9.39 3.67
C ASP A 323 -4.73 10.73 3.41
N GLY A 324 -6.03 10.69 3.10
CA GLY A 324 -6.84 11.89 2.93
C GLY A 324 -6.93 12.74 4.20
N MET A 325 -7.20 12.11 5.33
CA MET A 325 -7.19 12.80 6.64
C MET A 325 -5.82 13.39 6.96
N ALA A 326 -4.73 12.65 6.67
CA ALA A 326 -3.37 13.12 6.90
C ALA A 326 -3.04 14.33 6.01
N LYS A 327 -3.49 14.37 4.76
CA LYS A 327 -3.40 15.55 3.86
C LYS A 327 -4.16 16.77 4.39
N GLU A 328 -5.23 16.55 5.14
CA GLU A 328 -5.95 17.61 5.86
C GLU A 328 -5.27 18.00 7.20
N GLY A 329 -4.09 17.47 7.49
CA GLY A 329 -3.28 17.81 8.68
C GLY A 329 -3.60 16.99 9.93
N LYS A 330 -4.47 15.96 9.82
CA LYS A 330 -4.79 15.07 10.94
C LYS A 330 -3.58 14.22 11.34
N LYS A 331 -3.40 14.04 12.65
CA LYS A 331 -2.35 13.20 13.21
C LYS A 331 -2.77 11.74 13.27
N ALA A 332 -1.81 10.84 13.33
CA ALA A 332 -2.06 9.40 13.36
C ALA A 332 -3.05 8.99 14.46
N GLU A 333 -2.96 9.58 15.65
CA GLU A 333 -3.88 9.32 16.74
C GLU A 333 -5.32 9.78 16.42
N GLU A 334 -5.51 10.94 15.77
CA GLU A 334 -6.82 11.40 15.32
C GLU A 334 -7.39 10.46 14.25
N ILE A 335 -6.55 10.01 13.31
CA ILE A 335 -6.93 9.08 12.25
C ILE A 335 -7.43 7.74 12.83
N VAL A 336 -6.66 7.12 13.70
CA VAL A 336 -7.05 5.83 14.29
C VAL A 336 -8.30 5.96 15.17
N LYS A 337 -8.44 7.03 15.96
CA LYS A 337 -9.64 7.30 16.77
C LYS A 337 -10.88 7.61 15.94
N TYR A 338 -10.68 8.11 14.72
CA TYR A 338 -11.78 8.33 13.77
C TYR A 338 -12.36 7.01 13.28
N TYR A 339 -11.50 6.09 12.84
CA TYR A 339 -11.91 4.81 12.27
C TYR A 339 -12.25 3.75 13.31
N TYR A 340 -11.63 3.80 14.49
CA TYR A 340 -11.90 2.87 15.59
C TYR A 340 -12.53 3.63 16.76
N LYS A 341 -13.80 3.43 16.97
CA LYS A 341 -14.57 4.22 17.95
C LYS A 341 -14.21 3.89 19.39
N GLY A 342 -13.98 4.93 20.19
CA GLY A 342 -13.73 4.77 21.64
C GLY A 342 -12.40 4.09 21.97
N VAL A 343 -11.45 4.04 21.02
CA VAL A 343 -10.12 3.48 21.28
C VAL A 343 -9.18 4.51 21.87
N GLU A 344 -8.20 4.01 22.60
CA GLU A 344 -7.09 4.76 23.16
C GLU A 344 -5.77 4.24 22.61
N VAL A 345 -4.77 5.12 22.52
CA VAL A 345 -3.40 4.72 22.23
C VAL A 345 -2.69 4.40 23.53
N GLY A 346 -2.24 3.16 23.69
CA GLY A 346 -1.53 2.67 24.85
C GLY A 346 -0.16 2.10 24.49
N LYS A 347 0.56 1.57 25.48
CA LYS A 347 1.90 1.00 25.27
C LYS A 347 1.90 -0.52 25.35
N THR A 348 2.68 -1.18 24.47
CA THR A 348 2.86 -2.64 24.44
C THR A 348 3.59 -3.17 25.68
N GLY A 349 4.53 -2.40 26.24
CA GLY A 349 5.49 -2.89 27.24
C GLY A 349 4.84 -3.50 28.47
N SER A 350 3.80 -2.89 29.03
CA SER A 350 3.07 -3.44 30.18
C SER A 350 2.35 -4.75 29.85
N LEU A 351 1.78 -4.86 28.66
CA LEU A 351 1.08 -6.07 28.23
C LEU A 351 2.07 -7.21 27.96
N LEU A 352 3.14 -6.96 27.22
CA LEU A 352 4.16 -7.96 26.90
C LEU A 352 4.89 -8.44 28.14
N ALA A 353 5.21 -7.53 29.08
CA ALA A 353 5.80 -7.88 30.35
C ALA A 353 4.88 -8.82 31.19
N SER A 354 3.56 -8.58 31.17
CA SER A 354 2.60 -9.46 31.85
C SER A 354 2.54 -10.88 31.28
N LEU A 355 3.01 -11.05 30.04
CA LEU A 355 3.10 -12.35 29.34
C LEU A 355 4.48 -13.01 29.48
N GLY A 356 5.42 -12.39 30.18
CA GLY A 356 6.81 -12.86 30.32
C GLY A 356 7.65 -12.65 29.06
N LEU A 357 7.19 -11.81 28.14
CA LEU A 357 7.89 -11.41 26.93
C LEU A 357 8.50 -10.03 27.15
N LYS A 358 9.82 -9.99 27.30
CA LYS A 358 10.59 -8.74 27.41
C LYS A 358 11.42 -8.53 26.19
#